data_f15589bcf0a26af441ad242819c750bb
#
_entry.id   f15589bcf0a26af441ad242819c750bb
#
_cell.length_a   1.000
_cell.length_b   1.000
_cell.length_c   1.000
_cell.angle_alpha   90.00
_cell.angle_beta   90.00
_cell.angle_gamma   90.00
#
_symmetry.space_group_name_H-M   'P 1'
#
loop_
_entity.id
_entity.type
_entity.pdbx_description
1 polymer ?
#
loop_
_entity_poly.entity_id
_entity_poly.type
_entity_poly.pdbx_seq_one_letter_code
_entity_poly.pdbx_strand_id
1 'polypeptide(L)'
;MPAVLVIGASRGIGLGLVDVHLEDGWTVHATTRDGSSPRPNLTAHRLDVRHRAQVEALVSGLVEPVDRIVHNAGVLRAPRSELMEVNAHAPIFVVESLLEAGRLRPNGVVAIMTSQMGARRGRSGSLGDYGDSKAELNDEFRRRSAHWSEAGAIAVVIHPGWVRTDMGGPGASIGVSESVRGVKAVLDRLTPDDHGTFLTWDGRVHPW
;
A
#
# COMPACT_ATOMS: atom_id res chain seq x y z
N MET A 1 16.11 -8.40 -12.59
CA MET A 1 15.92 -7.14 -11.85
C MET A 1 14.73 -7.34 -10.92
N PRO A 2 14.73 -6.79 -9.71
CA PRO A 2 13.57 -6.89 -8.85
C PRO A 2 12.40 -6.08 -9.43
N ALA A 3 11.16 -6.50 -9.12
CA ALA A 3 9.94 -5.89 -9.64
C ALA A 3 9.00 -5.48 -8.52
N VAL A 4 8.35 -4.32 -8.67
CA VAL A 4 7.37 -3.79 -7.71
C VAL A 4 6.06 -3.45 -8.42
N LEU A 5 4.94 -3.75 -7.76
CA LEU A 5 3.61 -3.24 -8.10
C LEU A 5 3.20 -2.16 -7.11
N VAL A 6 3.02 -0.92 -7.57
CA VAL A 6 2.51 0.20 -6.76
C VAL A 6 1.06 0.49 -7.13
N ILE A 7 0.14 0.23 -6.22
CA ILE A 7 -1.29 0.45 -6.40
C ILE A 7 -1.67 1.85 -5.92
N GLY A 8 -2.24 2.67 -6.82
CA GLY A 8 -2.56 4.07 -6.55
C GLY A 8 -1.37 5.01 -6.71
N ALA A 9 -0.75 4.99 -7.90
CA ALA A 9 0.51 5.66 -8.22
C ALA A 9 0.38 7.02 -8.92
N SER A 10 -0.83 7.55 -9.11
CA SER A 10 -1.03 8.76 -9.93
C SER A 10 -0.41 10.04 -9.34
N ARG A 11 -0.23 10.12 -8.03
CA ARG A 11 0.28 11.31 -7.32
C ARG A 11 0.78 11.01 -5.91
N GLY A 12 1.32 12.02 -5.24
CA GLY A 12 1.66 11.98 -3.81
C GLY A 12 2.63 10.85 -3.46
N ILE A 13 2.32 10.12 -2.39
CA ILE A 13 3.17 9.03 -1.89
C ILE A 13 3.32 7.92 -2.93
N GLY A 14 2.23 7.51 -3.59
CA GLY A 14 2.29 6.43 -4.59
C GLY A 14 3.20 6.77 -5.77
N LEU A 15 3.13 8.00 -6.29
CA LEU A 15 4.04 8.46 -7.34
C LEU A 15 5.49 8.54 -6.84
N GLY A 16 5.71 9.05 -5.62
CA GLY A 16 7.04 9.08 -5.03
C GLY A 16 7.63 7.68 -4.81
N LEU A 17 6.80 6.68 -4.47
CA LEU A 17 7.24 5.28 -4.39
C LEU A 17 7.64 4.72 -5.76
N VAL A 18 6.92 5.07 -6.83
CA VAL A 18 7.34 4.77 -8.21
C VAL A 18 8.73 5.34 -8.47
N ASP A 19 8.91 6.64 -8.19
CA ASP A 19 10.16 7.34 -8.46
C ASP A 19 11.36 6.68 -7.76
N VAL A 20 11.27 6.39 -6.47
CA VAL A 20 12.40 5.81 -5.72
C VAL A 20 12.71 4.36 -6.12
N HIS A 21 11.74 3.60 -6.63
CA HIS A 21 12.02 2.27 -7.17
C HIS A 21 12.67 2.33 -8.56
N LEU A 22 12.23 3.27 -9.41
CA LEU A 22 12.88 3.50 -10.71
C LEU A 22 14.33 4.00 -10.54
N GLU A 23 14.58 4.92 -9.59
CA GLU A 23 15.93 5.39 -9.23
C GLU A 23 16.87 4.23 -8.86
N ASP A 24 16.36 3.20 -8.19
CA ASP A 24 17.11 2.02 -7.76
C ASP A 24 17.10 0.88 -8.81
N GLY A 25 16.65 1.14 -10.03
CA GLY A 25 16.69 0.19 -11.14
C GLY A 25 15.69 -0.95 -11.07
N TRP A 26 14.59 -0.80 -10.32
CA TRP A 26 13.51 -1.79 -10.28
C TRP A 26 12.66 -1.74 -11.54
N THR A 27 12.13 -2.89 -11.95
CA THR A 27 10.99 -2.93 -12.86
C THR A 27 9.75 -2.48 -12.11
N VAL A 28 9.04 -1.46 -12.61
CA VAL A 28 7.89 -0.88 -11.93
C VAL A 28 6.60 -1.12 -12.70
N HIS A 29 5.64 -1.74 -12.04
CA HIS A 29 4.23 -1.76 -12.42
C HIS A 29 3.48 -0.73 -11.57
N ALA A 30 2.73 0.15 -12.20
CA ALA A 30 1.98 1.21 -11.50
C ALA A 30 0.51 1.18 -11.88
N THR A 31 -0.39 1.40 -10.91
CA THR A 31 -1.80 1.53 -11.24
C THR A 31 -2.28 2.96 -11.11
N THR A 32 -3.07 3.40 -12.10
CA THR A 32 -3.81 4.66 -12.09
C THR A 32 -5.25 4.41 -12.51
N ARG A 33 -6.18 5.28 -12.12
CA ARG A 33 -7.61 5.07 -12.42
C ARG A 33 -7.94 5.18 -13.91
N ASP A 34 -7.20 5.98 -14.65
CA ASP A 34 -7.36 6.17 -16.10
C ASP A 34 -6.46 5.27 -16.94
N GLY A 35 -5.50 4.57 -16.31
CA GLY A 35 -4.52 3.73 -17.00
C GLY A 35 -3.34 4.50 -17.57
N SER A 36 -3.27 5.81 -17.36
CA SER A 36 -2.14 6.63 -17.81
C SER A 36 -0.86 6.28 -17.05
N SER A 37 0.27 6.27 -17.77
CA SER A 37 1.57 6.07 -17.15
C SER A 37 2.04 7.34 -16.46
N PRO A 38 2.32 7.32 -15.15
CA PRO A 38 2.80 8.49 -14.44
C PRO A 38 4.26 8.82 -14.74
N ARG A 39 5.02 7.90 -15.35
CA ARG A 39 6.43 8.05 -15.74
C ARG A 39 6.73 7.22 -16.97
N PRO A 40 7.77 7.58 -17.77
CA PRO A 40 8.32 6.68 -18.77
C PRO A 40 8.97 5.45 -18.10
N ASN A 41 9.20 4.40 -18.88
CA ASN A 41 9.90 3.18 -18.46
C ASN A 41 9.25 2.39 -17.32
N LEU A 42 7.92 2.39 -17.23
CA LEU A 42 7.16 1.51 -16.38
C LEU A 42 5.97 0.91 -17.11
N THR A 43 5.37 -0.14 -16.55
CA THR A 43 4.12 -0.71 -17.05
C THR A 43 2.94 -0.13 -16.27
N ALA A 44 2.06 0.61 -16.96
CA ALA A 44 0.86 1.17 -16.35
C ALA A 44 -0.33 0.22 -16.51
N HIS A 45 -1.11 0.12 -15.44
CA HIS A 45 -2.36 -0.65 -15.41
C HIS A 45 -3.52 0.25 -14.98
N ARG A 46 -4.66 0.10 -15.64
CA ARG A 46 -5.88 0.78 -15.19
C ARG A 46 -6.48 0.04 -14.01
N LEU A 47 -6.68 0.76 -12.87
CA LEU A 47 -7.32 0.20 -11.70
C LEU A 47 -8.07 1.27 -10.88
N ASP A 48 -9.36 1.13 -10.82
CA ASP A 48 -10.17 1.58 -9.68
C ASP A 48 -10.37 0.36 -8.77
N VAL A 49 -9.84 0.42 -7.56
CA VAL A 49 -9.81 -0.71 -6.61
C VAL A 49 -11.21 -1.20 -6.19
N ARG A 50 -12.27 -0.42 -6.47
CA ARG A 50 -13.66 -0.80 -6.23
C ARG A 50 -14.24 -1.72 -7.31
N HIS A 51 -13.59 -1.81 -8.47
CA HIS A 51 -14.10 -2.56 -9.61
C HIS A 51 -13.43 -3.93 -9.75
N ARG A 52 -14.12 -5.00 -9.33
CA ARG A 52 -13.60 -6.38 -9.37
C ARG A 52 -13.04 -6.77 -10.73
N ALA A 53 -13.74 -6.47 -11.83
CA ALA A 53 -13.26 -6.76 -13.18
C ALA A 53 -11.92 -6.09 -13.52
N GLN A 54 -11.64 -4.90 -12.95
CA GLN A 54 -10.34 -4.25 -13.15
C GLN A 54 -9.25 -4.88 -12.27
N VAL A 55 -9.59 -5.41 -11.09
CA VAL A 55 -8.66 -6.21 -10.28
C VAL A 55 -8.30 -7.49 -11.02
N GLU A 56 -9.27 -8.20 -11.57
CA GLU A 56 -9.06 -9.41 -12.38
C GLU A 56 -8.19 -9.11 -13.62
N ALA A 57 -8.43 -7.99 -14.29
CA ALA A 57 -7.61 -7.55 -15.41
C ALA A 57 -6.16 -7.22 -14.99
N LEU A 58 -5.95 -6.59 -13.83
CA LEU A 58 -4.61 -6.35 -13.25
C LEU A 58 -3.90 -7.68 -12.97
N VAL A 59 -4.58 -8.61 -12.29
CA VAL A 59 -4.04 -9.94 -11.96
C VAL A 59 -3.62 -10.70 -13.21
N SER A 60 -4.45 -10.65 -14.26
CA SER A 60 -4.16 -11.32 -15.54
C SER A 60 -3.05 -10.62 -16.31
N GLY A 61 -3.00 -9.29 -16.25
CA GLY A 61 -2.00 -8.47 -16.95
C GLY A 61 -0.61 -8.47 -16.28
N LEU A 62 -0.53 -8.86 -15.02
CA LEU A 62 0.74 -9.03 -14.30
C LEU A 62 1.29 -10.44 -14.57
N VAL A 63 1.88 -10.64 -15.75
CA VAL A 63 2.30 -11.98 -16.23
C VAL A 63 3.36 -12.59 -15.31
N GLU A 64 4.39 -11.81 -14.97
CA GLU A 64 5.46 -12.26 -14.08
C GLU A 64 5.19 -11.85 -12.63
N PRO A 65 5.48 -12.74 -11.65
CA PRO A 65 5.37 -12.37 -10.24
C PRO A 65 6.35 -11.25 -9.87
N VAL A 66 5.91 -10.34 -9.01
CA VAL A 66 6.74 -9.25 -8.48
C VAL A 66 7.39 -9.63 -7.14
N ASP A 67 8.45 -8.92 -6.78
CA ASP A 67 9.11 -9.06 -5.48
C ASP A 67 8.42 -8.25 -4.38
N ARG A 68 7.60 -7.25 -4.81
CA ARG A 68 6.95 -6.32 -3.88
C ARG A 68 5.59 -5.85 -4.39
N ILE A 69 4.60 -5.84 -3.51
CA ILE A 69 3.29 -5.21 -3.73
C ILE A 69 3.12 -4.11 -2.70
N VAL A 70 2.90 -2.86 -3.15
CA VAL A 70 2.61 -1.73 -2.27
C VAL A 70 1.22 -1.19 -2.57
N HIS A 71 0.27 -1.45 -1.68
CA HIS A 71 -1.08 -0.91 -1.81
C HIS A 71 -1.17 0.46 -1.12
N ASN A 72 -1.13 1.52 -1.94
CA ASN A 72 -1.17 2.90 -1.48
C ASN A 72 -2.51 3.60 -1.76
N ALA A 73 -3.35 3.05 -2.63
CA ALA A 73 -4.64 3.67 -2.95
C ALA A 73 -5.49 3.90 -1.68
N GLY A 74 -6.06 5.10 -1.58
CA GLY A 74 -6.89 5.49 -0.45
C GLY A 74 -7.53 6.85 -0.65
N VAL A 75 -8.59 7.14 0.11
CA VAL A 75 -9.33 8.40 0.13
C VAL A 75 -9.48 8.91 1.56
N LEU A 76 -9.52 10.25 1.72
CA LEU A 76 -9.70 10.89 3.04
C LEU A 76 -11.10 11.50 3.19
N ARG A 77 -11.59 12.14 2.12
CA ARG A 77 -12.86 12.87 2.13
C ARG A 77 -13.80 12.20 1.14
N ALA A 78 -14.65 11.33 1.66
CA ALA A 78 -15.67 10.60 0.92
C ALA A 78 -16.78 10.17 1.90
N PRO A 79 -17.95 9.77 1.42
CA PRO A 79 -18.95 9.12 2.26
C PRO A 79 -18.38 7.90 2.99
N ARG A 80 -18.88 7.59 4.20
CA ARG A 80 -18.42 6.48 5.02
C ARG A 80 -18.34 5.15 4.24
N SER A 81 -19.35 4.86 3.43
CA SER A 81 -19.37 3.63 2.61
C SER A 81 -18.19 3.55 1.64
N GLU A 82 -17.86 4.66 0.99
CA GLU A 82 -16.70 4.70 0.07
C GLU A 82 -15.37 4.64 0.84
N LEU A 83 -15.28 5.29 2.02
CA LEU A 83 -14.11 5.17 2.88
C LEU A 83 -13.86 3.71 3.30
N MET A 84 -14.90 2.98 3.71
CA MET A 84 -14.79 1.57 4.09
C MET A 84 -14.41 0.71 2.89
N GLU A 85 -15.03 0.92 1.75
CA GLU A 85 -14.74 0.17 0.52
C GLU A 85 -13.29 0.38 0.08
N VAL A 86 -12.87 1.65 -0.11
CA VAL A 86 -11.55 1.98 -0.70
C VAL A 86 -10.41 1.77 0.29
N ASN A 87 -10.60 2.13 1.56
CA ASN A 87 -9.50 2.15 2.53
C ASN A 87 -9.36 0.85 3.32
N ALA A 88 -10.42 0.04 3.44
CA ALA A 88 -10.42 -1.18 4.24
C ALA A 88 -10.59 -2.45 3.40
N HIS A 89 -11.68 -2.59 2.66
CA HIS A 89 -12.02 -3.84 2.00
C HIS A 89 -11.24 -4.06 0.71
N ALA A 90 -11.13 -3.04 -0.14
CA ALA A 90 -10.43 -3.15 -1.43
C ALA A 90 -8.95 -3.52 -1.29
N PRO A 91 -8.15 -2.95 -0.34
CA PRO A 91 -6.75 -3.37 -0.16
C PRO A 91 -6.61 -4.85 0.12
N ILE A 92 -7.47 -5.40 0.96
CA ILE A 92 -7.48 -6.82 1.30
C ILE A 92 -7.82 -7.66 0.07
N PHE A 93 -8.93 -7.35 -0.59
CA PHE A 93 -9.38 -8.07 -1.77
C PHE A 93 -8.33 -8.07 -2.90
N VAL A 94 -7.71 -6.92 -3.19
CA VAL A 94 -6.68 -6.81 -4.24
C VAL A 94 -5.44 -7.64 -3.90
N VAL A 95 -4.97 -7.56 -2.65
CA VAL A 95 -3.81 -8.33 -2.20
C VAL A 95 -4.10 -9.82 -2.27
N GLU A 96 -5.25 -10.29 -1.75
CA GLU A 96 -5.62 -11.70 -1.81
C GLU A 96 -5.73 -12.20 -3.25
N SER A 97 -6.38 -11.44 -4.14
CA SER A 97 -6.47 -11.82 -5.57
C SER A 97 -5.08 -11.98 -6.23
N LEU A 98 -4.11 -11.12 -5.86
CA LEU A 98 -2.74 -11.23 -6.37
C LEU A 98 -1.99 -12.43 -5.78
N LEU A 99 -2.15 -12.70 -4.48
CA LEU A 99 -1.50 -13.84 -3.81
C LEU A 99 -2.06 -15.18 -4.32
N GLU A 100 -3.37 -15.32 -4.40
CA GLU A 100 -4.06 -16.52 -4.92
C GLU A 100 -3.66 -16.84 -6.35
N ALA A 101 -3.41 -15.81 -7.17
CA ALA A 101 -2.95 -15.98 -8.54
C ALA A 101 -1.42 -16.15 -8.67
N GLY A 102 -0.69 -16.24 -7.55
CA GLY A 102 0.77 -16.42 -7.55
C GLY A 102 1.52 -15.21 -8.11
N ARG A 103 1.01 -13.98 -7.95
CA ARG A 103 1.62 -12.76 -8.48
C ARG A 103 2.66 -12.13 -7.55
N LEU A 104 2.97 -12.76 -6.43
CA LEU A 104 4.08 -12.41 -5.54
C LEU A 104 5.09 -13.55 -5.52
N ARG A 105 6.38 -13.23 -5.60
CA ARG A 105 7.45 -14.22 -5.46
C ARG A 105 7.52 -14.75 -4.03
N PRO A 106 8.03 -15.98 -3.81
CA PRO A 106 8.31 -16.48 -2.47
C PRO A 106 9.20 -15.51 -1.68
N ASN A 107 8.84 -15.24 -0.43
CA ASN A 107 9.43 -14.23 0.44
C ASN A 107 9.30 -12.78 -0.09
N GLY A 108 8.40 -12.56 -1.02
CA GLY A 108 8.06 -11.23 -1.49
C GLY A 108 7.35 -10.41 -0.42
N VAL A 109 7.44 -9.08 -0.56
CA VAL A 109 6.92 -8.13 0.42
C VAL A 109 5.55 -7.61 0.01
N VAL A 110 4.59 -7.63 0.93
CA VAL A 110 3.30 -6.92 0.82
C VAL A 110 3.26 -5.79 1.84
N ALA A 111 3.11 -4.56 1.37
CA ALA A 111 2.92 -3.39 2.23
C ALA A 111 1.58 -2.71 1.93
N ILE A 112 0.74 -2.51 2.94
CA ILE A 112 -0.51 -1.77 2.78
C ILE A 112 -0.41 -0.46 3.56
N MET A 113 -0.66 0.68 2.88
CA MET A 113 -0.64 1.99 3.52
C MET A 113 -1.83 2.15 4.44
N THR A 114 -1.53 2.26 5.74
CA THR A 114 -2.50 2.57 6.79
C THR A 114 -2.26 3.97 7.37
N SER A 115 -2.76 4.23 8.55
CA SER A 115 -2.57 5.47 9.30
C SER A 115 -2.49 5.18 10.79
N GLN A 116 -1.70 5.96 11.53
CA GLN A 116 -1.78 5.98 12.99
C GLN A 116 -3.20 6.26 13.52
N MET A 117 -4.04 6.92 12.70
CA MET A 117 -5.45 7.16 13.02
C MET A 117 -6.28 5.86 13.06
N GLY A 118 -5.79 4.78 12.43
CA GLY A 118 -6.36 3.44 12.50
C GLY A 118 -5.92 2.63 13.72
N ALA A 119 -4.96 3.09 14.50
CA ALA A 119 -4.57 2.40 15.71
C ALA A 119 -5.69 2.45 16.75
N ARG A 120 -5.93 1.33 17.43
CA ARG A 120 -6.90 1.27 18.56
C ARG A 120 -6.27 1.75 19.84
N ARG A 121 -4.94 1.67 19.97
CA ARG A 121 -4.14 2.15 21.09
C ARG A 121 -3.17 3.24 20.62
N GLY A 122 -2.87 4.20 21.48
CA GLY A 122 -1.95 5.31 21.14
C GLY A 122 -2.50 6.30 20.12
N ARG A 123 -3.80 6.26 19.83
CA ARG A 123 -4.48 7.14 18.89
C ARG A 123 -4.59 8.54 19.46
N SER A 124 -4.00 9.53 18.79
CA SER A 124 -4.23 10.93 19.08
C SER A 124 -5.35 11.47 18.19
N GLY A 125 -6.51 11.74 18.78
CA GLY A 125 -7.66 12.30 18.10
C GLY A 125 -8.43 11.28 17.22
N SER A 126 -9.55 11.74 16.67
CA SER A 126 -10.39 10.97 15.75
C SER A 126 -10.53 11.77 14.46
N LEU A 127 -10.25 11.14 13.31
CA LEU A 127 -10.68 11.65 12.00
C LEU A 127 -12.06 11.08 11.60
N GLY A 128 -12.87 10.66 12.57
CA GLY A 128 -14.18 10.09 12.32
C GLY A 128 -14.09 8.90 11.35
N ASP A 129 -14.91 8.92 10.32
CA ASP A 129 -15.04 7.80 9.36
C ASP A 129 -13.73 7.39 8.67
N TYR A 130 -12.78 8.31 8.45
CA TYR A 130 -11.47 7.96 7.91
C TYR A 130 -10.66 7.11 8.91
N GLY A 131 -10.59 7.54 10.17
CA GLY A 131 -9.91 6.78 11.21
C GLY A 131 -10.53 5.39 11.39
N ASP A 132 -11.86 5.32 11.36
CA ASP A 132 -12.60 4.07 11.43
C ASP A 132 -12.27 3.14 10.24
N SER A 133 -12.19 3.69 9.02
CA SER A 133 -11.83 2.89 7.84
C SER A 133 -10.40 2.33 7.91
N LYS A 134 -9.46 3.10 8.47
CA LYS A 134 -8.08 2.61 8.68
C LYS A 134 -7.97 1.63 9.85
N ALA A 135 -8.82 1.76 10.88
CA ALA A 135 -8.91 0.77 11.94
C ALA A 135 -9.47 -0.56 11.42
N GLU A 136 -10.50 -0.52 10.57
CA GLU A 136 -11.05 -1.71 9.92
C GLU A 136 -10.01 -2.39 9.01
N LEU A 137 -9.26 -1.62 8.22
CA LEU A 137 -8.14 -2.16 7.44
C LEU A 137 -7.14 -2.92 8.34
N ASN A 138 -6.75 -2.32 9.47
CA ASN A 138 -5.80 -2.92 10.40
C ASN A 138 -6.37 -4.21 11.01
N ASP A 139 -7.66 -4.24 11.36
CA ASP A 139 -8.31 -5.43 11.90
C ASP A 139 -8.43 -6.54 10.84
N GLU A 140 -8.80 -6.21 9.60
CA GLU A 140 -8.85 -7.16 8.49
C GLU A 140 -7.46 -7.73 8.17
N PHE A 141 -6.45 -6.88 8.11
CA PHE A 141 -5.07 -7.32 7.91
C PHE A 141 -4.64 -8.32 8.99
N ARG A 142 -4.87 -8.03 10.26
CA ARG A 142 -4.51 -8.93 11.37
C ARG A 142 -5.23 -10.27 11.32
N ARG A 143 -6.49 -10.30 10.88
CA ARG A 143 -7.25 -11.54 10.73
C ARG A 143 -6.69 -12.43 9.61
N ARG A 144 -6.08 -11.85 8.58
CA ARG A 144 -5.70 -12.55 7.34
C ARG A 144 -4.21 -12.76 7.18
N SER A 145 -3.38 -11.95 7.85
CA SER A 145 -1.93 -11.97 7.65
C SER A 145 -1.30 -13.34 7.88
N ALA A 146 -1.77 -14.13 8.85
CA ALA A 146 -1.26 -15.49 9.07
C ALA A 146 -1.37 -16.36 7.80
N HIS A 147 -2.53 -16.32 7.12
CA HIS A 147 -2.73 -17.04 5.86
C HIS A 147 -1.82 -16.54 4.72
N TRP A 148 -1.54 -15.23 4.68
CA TRP A 148 -0.60 -14.69 3.69
C TRP A 148 0.85 -15.14 3.92
N SER A 149 1.23 -15.38 5.18
CA SER A 149 2.53 -15.98 5.52
C SER A 149 2.65 -17.42 4.99
N GLU A 150 1.56 -18.21 5.09
CA GLU A 150 1.51 -19.56 4.52
C GLU A 150 1.70 -19.53 2.99
N ALA A 151 1.23 -18.48 2.32
CA ALA A 151 1.48 -18.22 0.91
C ALA A 151 2.89 -17.68 0.60
N GLY A 152 3.75 -17.56 1.60
CA GLY A 152 5.15 -17.11 1.47
C GLY A 152 5.33 -15.60 1.43
N ALA A 153 4.33 -14.79 1.81
CA ALA A 153 4.43 -13.34 1.81
C ALA A 153 4.98 -12.81 3.15
N ILE A 154 5.83 -11.78 3.09
CA ILE A 154 6.19 -10.94 4.24
C ILE A 154 5.29 -9.71 4.19
N ALA A 155 4.21 -9.71 4.97
CA ALA A 155 3.18 -8.68 4.92
C ALA A 155 3.23 -7.75 6.12
N VAL A 156 3.13 -6.43 5.87
CA VAL A 156 3.09 -5.39 6.89
C VAL A 156 2.06 -4.32 6.54
N VAL A 157 1.57 -3.60 7.55
CA VAL A 157 0.89 -2.31 7.32
C VAL A 157 1.82 -1.16 7.72
N ILE A 158 1.82 -0.06 6.96
CA ILE A 158 2.73 1.07 7.17
C ILE A 158 1.97 2.37 7.28
N HIS A 159 2.25 3.14 8.36
CA HIS A 159 1.91 4.55 8.43
C HIS A 159 2.98 5.38 7.73
N PRO A 160 2.65 6.07 6.62
CA PRO A 160 3.64 6.81 5.83
C PRO A 160 4.09 8.14 6.45
N GLY A 161 3.59 8.48 7.67
CA GLY A 161 3.73 9.78 8.27
C GLY A 161 2.60 10.74 7.89
N TRP A 162 2.61 11.95 8.46
CA TRP A 162 1.74 13.04 8.00
C TRP A 162 2.49 13.81 6.91
N VAL A 163 2.14 13.54 5.66
CA VAL A 163 2.92 13.88 4.47
C VAL A 163 2.29 15.03 3.70
N ARG A 164 3.08 16.02 3.28
CA ARG A 164 2.64 17.13 2.42
C ARG A 164 2.25 16.64 1.03
N THR A 165 0.96 16.34 0.90
CA THR A 165 0.25 15.91 -0.31
C THR A 165 -1.11 16.63 -0.35
N ASP A 166 -1.87 16.47 -1.43
CA ASP A 166 -3.26 16.97 -1.49
C ASP A 166 -4.12 16.41 -0.34
N MET A 167 -3.83 15.19 0.11
CA MET A 167 -4.52 14.56 1.23
C MET A 167 -4.08 15.11 2.58
N GLY A 168 -2.78 15.25 2.80
CA GLY A 168 -2.22 15.67 4.09
C GLY A 168 -2.23 17.18 4.33
N GLY A 169 -2.31 17.95 3.25
CA GLY A 169 -2.30 19.42 3.28
C GLY A 169 -0.91 20.04 3.49
N PRO A 170 -0.81 21.37 3.38
CA PRO A 170 0.48 22.09 3.45
C PRO A 170 1.10 22.08 4.86
N GLY A 171 0.28 21.92 5.92
CA GLY A 171 0.75 21.88 7.30
C GLY A 171 1.35 20.53 7.75
N ALA A 172 1.39 19.55 6.86
CA ALA A 172 1.94 18.24 7.19
C ALA A 172 3.44 18.30 7.53
N SER A 173 3.86 17.45 8.46
CA SER A 173 5.18 17.52 9.09
C SER A 173 6.33 17.12 8.18
N ILE A 174 6.12 16.17 7.27
CA ILE A 174 7.18 15.64 6.39
C ILE A 174 6.86 15.81 4.91
N GLY A 175 7.91 15.82 4.07
CA GLY A 175 7.77 15.84 2.62
C GLY A 175 7.53 14.45 2.01
N VAL A 176 7.05 14.42 0.77
CA VAL A 176 6.86 13.15 0.03
C VAL A 176 8.19 12.40 -0.08
N SER A 177 9.28 13.07 -0.48
CA SER A 177 10.59 12.44 -0.65
C SER A 177 11.10 11.78 0.64
N GLU A 178 10.94 12.45 1.79
CA GLU A 178 11.32 11.92 3.10
C GLU A 178 10.52 10.67 3.46
N SER A 179 9.20 10.74 3.33
CA SER A 179 8.31 9.62 3.58
C SER A 179 8.63 8.41 2.71
N VAL A 180 8.74 8.59 1.39
CA VAL A 180 8.90 7.46 0.46
C VAL A 180 10.27 6.80 0.55
N ARG A 181 11.34 7.59 0.79
CA ARG A 181 12.69 7.02 1.05
C ARG A 181 12.72 6.24 2.35
N GLY A 182 12.05 6.73 3.39
CA GLY A 182 11.92 6.02 4.65
C GLY A 182 11.12 4.72 4.48
N VAL A 183 9.94 4.78 3.87
CA VAL A 183 9.13 3.59 3.57
C VAL A 183 9.94 2.57 2.77
N LYS A 184 10.61 3.01 1.68
CA LYS A 184 11.43 2.09 0.87
C LYS A 184 12.53 1.44 1.70
N ALA A 185 13.27 2.20 2.51
CA ALA A 185 14.32 1.68 3.37
C ALA A 185 13.77 0.67 4.42
N VAL A 186 12.55 0.87 4.90
CA VAL A 186 11.84 -0.12 5.74
C VAL A 186 11.57 -1.39 4.95
N LEU A 187 10.98 -1.27 3.76
CA LEU A 187 10.62 -2.42 2.93
C LEU A 187 11.84 -3.23 2.45
N ASP A 188 12.99 -2.58 2.26
CA ASP A 188 14.23 -3.23 1.79
C ASP A 188 14.88 -4.14 2.85
N ARG A 189 14.56 -3.93 4.14
CA ARG A 189 15.16 -4.67 5.25
C ARG A 189 14.22 -5.68 5.93
N LEU A 190 12.94 -5.76 5.46
CA LEU A 190 11.98 -6.67 6.07
C LEU A 190 12.43 -8.12 5.95
N THR A 191 12.22 -8.84 7.03
CA THR A 191 12.46 -10.26 7.17
C THR A 191 11.16 -11.00 7.52
N PRO A 192 11.10 -12.32 7.46
CA PRO A 192 9.92 -13.07 7.92
C PRO A 192 9.49 -12.75 9.35
N ASP A 193 10.40 -12.33 10.23
CA ASP A 193 10.11 -11.96 11.63
C ASP A 193 9.29 -10.66 11.73
N ASP A 194 9.31 -9.82 10.69
CA ASP A 194 8.54 -8.58 10.63
C ASP A 194 7.09 -8.80 10.17
N HIS A 195 6.77 -10.02 9.73
CA HIS A 195 5.44 -10.33 9.22
C HIS A 195 4.35 -10.03 10.26
N GLY A 196 3.23 -9.48 9.80
CA GLY A 196 2.08 -9.17 10.66
C GLY A 196 2.28 -7.92 11.53
N THR A 197 3.29 -7.07 11.26
CA THR A 197 3.56 -5.88 12.07
C THR A 197 2.94 -4.60 11.49
N PHE A 198 2.72 -3.63 12.38
CA PHE A 198 2.36 -2.26 12.03
C PHE A 198 3.60 -1.38 12.20
N LEU A 199 4.11 -0.84 11.11
CA LEU A 199 5.32 -0.02 11.08
C LEU A 199 5.02 1.43 10.74
N THR A 200 5.93 2.31 11.12
CA THR A 200 5.96 3.70 10.64
C THR A 200 6.96 3.84 9.50
N TRP A 201 6.87 4.91 8.74
CA TRP A 201 7.75 5.22 7.60
C TRP A 201 9.25 5.23 7.96
N ASP A 202 9.60 5.49 9.22
CA ASP A 202 10.96 5.49 9.75
C ASP A 202 11.33 4.15 10.43
N GLY A 203 10.46 3.15 10.33
CA GLY A 203 10.70 1.76 10.74
C GLY A 203 10.48 1.45 12.21
N ARG A 204 9.83 2.36 12.94
CA ARG A 204 9.41 2.04 14.32
C ARG A 204 8.15 1.17 14.28
N VAL A 205 8.05 0.23 15.21
CA VAL A 205 6.83 -0.54 15.43
C VAL A 205 5.77 0.38 16.06
N HIS A 206 4.59 0.42 15.44
CA HIS A 206 3.45 1.17 15.95
C HIS A 206 2.50 0.23 16.69
N PRO A 207 1.93 0.62 17.85
CA PRO A 207 0.90 -0.19 18.49
C PRO A 207 -0.38 -0.22 17.63
N TRP A 208 -1.10 -1.35 17.75
CA TRP A 208 -2.38 -1.56 17.06
C TRP A 208 -3.54 -0.73 17.64
#